data_bf7166e6285e6be58daa1f104ee828d7
#
_entry.id   bf7166e6285e6be58daa1f104ee828d7
#
_cell.length_a   1.000
_cell.length_b   1.000
_cell.length_c   1.000
_cell.angle_alpha   90.00
_cell.angle_beta   90.00
_cell.angle_gamma   90.00
#
_symmetry.space_group_name_H-M   'P 1'
#
loop_
_entity.id
_entity.type
_entity.pdbx_description
1 polymer ?
#
loop_
_entity_poly.entity_id
_entity_poly.type
_entity_poly.pdbx_seq_one_letter_code
_entity_poly.pdbx_strand_id
1 'polypeptide(L)'
;MAQTLYDKLWNSHVIHSEDDGTSILYIDRHLLHEVTSPQAFEGLKLAERPVWRISANLAVSDHNVPTTDRSHGIADPISKLQVDTLDDNCDAYGITQFKMNDLRQGIVHIIGPEQGATLPGMTIVCGDSHTSTHGAFGALAHGIGTSEVEHVLATQTLLQKKSKNMLVKVEGPLPRGCTAKDIVLAIIGKIGTAGGNGFAIEFGGSTIRSLSMEGRMTVCNMAIEAGARAGMVAVDETTVNYLKDRPFSPQGVEFEQAATYWRGFTSDAGATFDRVVELNAAEIVPQVTWGTSPEMVTSIDGRVPDPEREKDPVKRDAIERALKYMALEPNTPMQSIKPDKIFIGSCTNARIEDLRAAAYVVKTLGRRVAPNIRLAMVVPGSGLVKAQAEREGLDKVFIDAGFQWREPGCSMCLAMNADRLDPGERCASTSNRNFEGRQGAGGRTHLVSPAMAAAAAIEGHFVDIRELA
;
A
#
# COMPACT_ATOMS: atom_id res chain seq x y z
N MET A 1 -19.00 -15.76 -23.32
CA MET A 1 -19.54 -15.56 -21.95
C MET A 1 -19.05 -14.20 -21.47
N ALA A 2 -19.87 -13.49 -20.69
CA ALA A 2 -19.43 -12.26 -20.05
C ALA A 2 -18.30 -12.55 -19.05
N GLN A 3 -17.24 -11.74 -19.07
CA GLN A 3 -16.03 -11.94 -18.28
C GLN A 3 -15.87 -10.82 -17.26
N THR A 4 -15.36 -11.15 -16.09
CA THR A 4 -14.89 -10.15 -15.12
C THR A 4 -13.56 -9.55 -15.57
N LEU A 5 -13.16 -8.42 -14.99
CA LEU A 5 -11.83 -7.84 -15.21
C LEU A 5 -10.72 -8.88 -14.91
N TYR A 6 -10.85 -9.60 -13.81
CA TYR A 6 -9.90 -10.65 -13.46
C TYR A 6 -9.85 -11.77 -14.49
N ASP A 7 -11.00 -12.23 -15.00
CA ASP A 7 -11.04 -13.26 -16.03
C ASP A 7 -10.34 -12.83 -17.32
N LYS A 8 -10.53 -11.58 -17.73
CA LYS A 8 -9.86 -11.01 -18.92
C LYS A 8 -8.35 -10.99 -18.72
N LEU A 9 -7.88 -10.49 -17.58
CA LEU A 9 -6.46 -10.43 -17.25
C LEU A 9 -5.86 -11.83 -17.15
N TRP A 10 -6.51 -12.75 -16.47
CA TRP A 10 -6.05 -14.13 -16.34
C TRP A 10 -5.96 -14.82 -17.71
N ASN A 11 -7.04 -14.81 -18.46
CA ASN A 11 -7.14 -15.54 -19.72
C ASN A 11 -6.17 -15.02 -20.80
N SER A 12 -5.81 -13.74 -20.75
CA SER A 12 -4.83 -13.16 -21.70
C SER A 12 -3.36 -13.52 -21.36
N HIS A 13 -3.09 -14.07 -20.16
CA HIS A 13 -1.71 -14.37 -19.71
C HIS A 13 -1.46 -15.86 -19.45
N VAL A 14 -2.51 -16.70 -19.42
CA VAL A 14 -2.33 -18.15 -19.27
C VAL A 14 -1.67 -18.71 -20.54
N ILE A 15 -0.51 -19.37 -20.35
CA ILE A 15 0.22 -20.07 -21.41
C ILE A 15 -0.28 -21.51 -21.49
N HIS A 16 -0.46 -22.16 -20.33
CA HIS A 16 -0.88 -23.55 -20.21
C HIS A 16 -1.60 -23.79 -18.89
N SER A 17 -2.51 -24.75 -18.86
CA SER A 17 -3.19 -25.17 -17.64
C SER A 17 -3.13 -26.69 -17.54
N GLU A 18 -2.77 -27.19 -16.36
CA GLU A 18 -2.77 -28.59 -15.99
C GLU A 18 -4.16 -29.06 -15.54
N ASP A 19 -4.38 -30.38 -15.54
CA ASP A 19 -5.66 -30.99 -15.13
C ASP A 19 -6.01 -30.72 -13.66
N ASP A 20 -5.02 -30.45 -12.79
CA ASP A 20 -5.21 -30.13 -11.37
C ASP A 20 -5.59 -28.65 -11.13
N GLY A 21 -5.74 -27.87 -12.22
CA GLY A 21 -6.07 -26.45 -12.21
C GLY A 21 -4.87 -25.53 -12.00
N THR A 22 -3.64 -26.06 -11.91
CA THR A 22 -2.42 -25.25 -11.93
C THR A 22 -2.20 -24.69 -13.33
N SER A 23 -1.87 -23.42 -13.43
CA SER A 23 -1.64 -22.73 -14.70
C SER A 23 -0.27 -22.05 -14.72
N ILE A 24 0.36 -22.07 -15.88
CA ILE A 24 1.54 -21.26 -16.18
C ILE A 24 1.06 -19.89 -16.65
N LEU A 25 1.39 -18.86 -15.91
CA LEU A 25 1.01 -17.48 -16.17
C LEU A 25 2.22 -16.68 -16.65
N TYR A 26 2.11 -15.99 -17.77
CA TYR A 26 3.15 -15.06 -18.24
C TYR A 26 3.15 -13.81 -17.37
N ILE A 27 4.34 -13.26 -17.06
CA ILE A 27 4.54 -12.07 -16.25
C ILE A 27 5.10 -10.93 -17.11
N ASP A 28 4.38 -9.83 -17.22
CA ASP A 28 4.79 -8.67 -18.01
C ASP A 28 5.83 -7.80 -17.32
N ARG A 29 5.66 -7.59 -16.02
CA ARG A 29 6.52 -6.71 -15.21
C ARG A 29 6.93 -7.39 -13.91
N HIS A 30 8.22 -7.35 -13.63
CA HIS A 30 8.78 -7.81 -12.37
C HIS A 30 9.46 -6.63 -11.66
N LEU A 31 8.95 -6.26 -10.50
CA LEU A 31 9.53 -5.23 -9.65
C LEU A 31 10.43 -5.89 -8.61
N LEU A 32 11.61 -5.31 -8.40
CA LEU A 32 12.64 -5.87 -7.53
C LEU A 32 13.05 -4.87 -6.46
N HIS A 33 13.32 -5.39 -5.27
CA HIS A 33 13.90 -4.62 -4.17
C HIS A 33 14.93 -5.47 -3.39
N GLU A 34 15.68 -4.83 -2.49
CA GLU A 34 16.85 -5.41 -1.84
C GLU A 34 16.54 -6.54 -0.84
N VAL A 35 15.30 -6.69 -0.38
CA VAL A 35 14.98 -7.67 0.68
C VAL A 35 14.82 -9.09 0.14
N THR A 36 14.16 -9.27 -1.01
CA THR A 36 13.78 -10.60 -1.54
C THR A 36 14.57 -11.01 -2.77
N SER A 37 15.38 -10.12 -3.34
CA SER A 37 16.14 -10.42 -4.55
C SER A 37 17.51 -11.07 -4.35
N PRO A 38 18.25 -10.89 -3.24
CA PRO A 38 19.61 -11.42 -3.12
C PRO A 38 19.72 -12.93 -3.35
N GLN A 39 18.89 -13.72 -2.66
CA GLN A 39 18.87 -15.18 -2.79
C GLN A 39 18.39 -15.64 -4.18
N ALA A 40 17.47 -14.90 -4.79
CA ALA A 40 16.99 -15.20 -6.13
C ALA A 40 18.10 -15.06 -7.19
N PHE A 41 18.89 -13.99 -7.12
CA PHE A 41 20.05 -13.81 -7.99
C PHE A 41 21.17 -14.83 -7.71
N GLU A 42 21.38 -15.19 -6.44
CA GLU A 42 22.33 -16.25 -6.08
C GLU A 42 21.89 -17.58 -6.68
N GLY A 43 20.61 -17.94 -6.64
CA GLY A 43 20.07 -19.14 -7.29
C GLY A 43 20.32 -19.15 -8.80
N LEU A 44 20.12 -18.00 -9.49
CA LEU A 44 20.44 -17.87 -10.91
C LEU A 44 21.93 -18.11 -11.20
N LYS A 45 22.83 -17.54 -10.38
CA LYS A 45 24.28 -17.71 -10.51
C LYS A 45 24.69 -19.17 -10.34
N LEU A 46 24.18 -19.84 -9.29
CA LEU A 46 24.48 -21.26 -9.02
C LEU A 46 23.95 -22.19 -10.11
N ALA A 47 22.81 -21.85 -10.71
CA ALA A 47 22.22 -22.61 -11.82
C ALA A 47 22.72 -22.20 -13.19
N GLU A 48 23.68 -21.26 -13.28
CA GLU A 48 24.23 -20.70 -14.53
C GLU A 48 23.13 -20.20 -15.49
N ARG A 49 22.06 -19.58 -14.95
CA ARG A 49 20.92 -19.09 -15.72
C ARG A 49 20.98 -17.58 -15.90
N PRO A 50 20.74 -17.09 -17.12
CA PRO A 50 20.55 -15.65 -17.36
C PRO A 50 19.18 -15.18 -16.89
N VAL A 51 19.03 -13.87 -16.72
CA VAL A 51 17.71 -13.23 -16.65
C VAL A 51 17.06 -13.28 -18.03
N TRP A 52 15.89 -13.90 -18.12
CA TRP A 52 15.21 -14.16 -19.40
C TRP A 52 14.84 -12.90 -20.17
N ARG A 53 14.19 -11.93 -19.53
CA ARG A 53 13.75 -10.66 -20.13
C ARG A 53 14.15 -9.48 -19.26
N ILE A 54 15.33 -8.94 -19.52
CA ILE A 54 15.93 -7.85 -18.70
C ILE A 54 14.99 -6.64 -18.64
N SER A 55 14.40 -6.21 -19.75
CA SER A 55 13.53 -5.04 -19.85
C SER A 55 12.19 -5.16 -19.10
N ALA A 56 11.80 -6.38 -18.68
CA ALA A 56 10.63 -6.59 -17.86
C ALA A 56 10.87 -6.25 -16.37
N ASN A 57 12.14 -6.14 -15.98
CA ASN A 57 12.53 -5.91 -14.58
C ASN A 57 12.80 -4.42 -14.33
N LEU A 58 12.37 -3.94 -13.16
CA LEU A 58 12.67 -2.61 -12.64
C LEU A 58 12.98 -2.73 -11.16
N ALA A 59 14.14 -2.23 -10.73
CA ALA A 59 14.62 -2.38 -9.38
C ALA A 59 14.72 -1.03 -8.64
N VAL A 60 14.54 -1.09 -7.32
CA VAL A 60 14.75 0.05 -6.42
C VAL A 60 15.06 -0.45 -5.01
N SER A 61 15.89 0.27 -4.27
CA SER A 61 16.11 0.03 -2.84
C SER A 61 15.17 0.93 -2.04
N ASP A 62 14.34 0.35 -1.16
CA ASP A 62 13.30 1.11 -0.45
C ASP A 62 13.08 0.73 1.02
N HIS A 63 13.45 -0.49 1.45
CA HIS A 63 13.23 -0.99 2.81
C HIS A 63 14.37 -0.65 3.76
N ASN A 64 15.62 -0.86 3.32
CA ASN A 64 16.83 -0.74 4.13
C ASN A 64 17.56 0.60 3.96
N VAL A 65 16.97 1.53 3.22
CA VAL A 65 17.54 2.86 3.01
C VAL A 65 17.24 3.77 4.21
N PRO A 66 18.20 4.61 4.65
CA PRO A 66 17.92 5.61 5.67
C PRO A 66 16.98 6.70 5.14
N THR A 67 16.09 7.18 6.03
CA THR A 67 15.19 8.31 5.77
C THR A 67 15.71 9.61 6.37
N THR A 68 16.87 9.58 7.01
CA THR A 68 17.63 10.72 7.48
C THR A 68 18.71 11.13 6.47
N ASP A 69 19.74 11.87 6.91
CA ASP A 69 20.86 12.24 6.06
C ASP A 69 21.54 11.00 5.44
N ARG A 70 21.63 11.00 4.11
CA ARG A 70 22.24 9.93 3.31
C ARG A 70 23.70 10.21 2.92
N SER A 71 24.26 11.35 3.32
CA SER A 71 25.61 11.76 2.93
C SER A 71 26.70 10.80 3.44
N HIS A 72 26.41 10.07 4.53
CA HIS A 72 27.29 9.07 5.13
C HIS A 72 26.93 7.62 4.72
N GLY A 73 26.00 7.44 3.78
CA GLY A 73 25.54 6.12 3.35
C GLY A 73 24.67 5.42 4.38
N ILE A 74 24.70 4.07 4.37
CA ILE A 74 23.90 3.23 5.25
C ILE A 74 24.78 2.75 6.41
N ALA A 75 24.41 3.11 7.64
CA ALA A 75 25.21 2.80 8.82
C ALA A 75 25.07 1.33 9.28
N ASP A 76 23.87 0.74 9.14
CA ASP A 76 23.65 -0.67 9.49
C ASP A 76 24.31 -1.59 8.45
N PRO A 77 25.23 -2.50 8.89
CA PRO A 77 25.99 -3.30 7.93
C PRO A 77 25.14 -4.30 7.15
N ILE A 78 24.06 -4.82 7.75
CA ILE A 78 23.16 -5.77 7.07
C ILE A 78 22.33 -5.06 6.01
N SER A 79 21.74 -3.93 6.38
CA SER A 79 21.01 -3.07 5.45
C SER A 79 21.90 -2.63 4.27
N LYS A 80 23.14 -2.21 4.59
CA LYS A 80 24.11 -1.84 3.54
C LYS A 80 24.42 -3.01 2.61
N LEU A 81 24.69 -4.20 3.15
CA LEU A 81 24.99 -5.39 2.35
C LEU A 81 23.83 -5.73 1.41
N GLN A 82 22.56 -5.64 1.87
CA GLN A 82 21.40 -5.92 1.03
C GLN A 82 21.25 -4.93 -0.12
N VAL A 83 21.44 -3.64 0.15
CA VAL A 83 21.37 -2.58 -0.88
C VAL A 83 22.52 -2.73 -1.87
N ASP A 84 23.76 -2.90 -1.40
CA ASP A 84 24.93 -3.10 -2.27
C ASP A 84 24.76 -4.36 -3.15
N THR A 85 24.22 -5.45 -2.59
CA THR A 85 23.95 -6.69 -3.33
C THR A 85 22.92 -6.49 -4.44
N LEU A 86 21.86 -5.70 -4.19
CA LEU A 86 20.91 -5.35 -5.25
C LEU A 86 21.59 -4.53 -6.35
N ASP A 87 22.39 -3.54 -5.97
CA ASP A 87 23.15 -2.69 -6.91
C ASP A 87 24.07 -3.54 -7.80
N ASP A 88 24.88 -4.41 -7.19
CA ASP A 88 25.81 -5.30 -7.89
C ASP A 88 25.08 -6.27 -8.84
N ASN A 89 23.95 -6.85 -8.41
CA ASN A 89 23.16 -7.73 -9.23
C ASN A 89 22.52 -7.01 -10.41
N CYS A 90 21.95 -5.82 -10.19
CA CYS A 90 21.35 -5.03 -11.27
C CYS A 90 22.41 -4.61 -12.30
N ASP A 91 23.59 -4.19 -11.86
CA ASP A 91 24.70 -3.85 -12.74
C ASP A 91 25.19 -5.07 -13.53
N ALA A 92 25.34 -6.25 -12.88
CA ALA A 92 25.80 -7.48 -13.52
C ALA A 92 24.84 -8.02 -14.60
N TYR A 93 23.53 -7.89 -14.39
CA TYR A 93 22.51 -8.37 -15.32
C TYR A 93 21.96 -7.29 -16.25
N GLY A 94 22.37 -6.02 -16.10
CA GLY A 94 21.89 -4.89 -16.91
C GLY A 94 20.44 -4.50 -16.63
N ILE A 95 19.95 -4.72 -15.40
CA ILE A 95 18.59 -4.37 -14.99
C ILE A 95 18.51 -2.89 -14.65
N THR A 96 17.49 -2.21 -15.16
CA THR A 96 17.22 -0.81 -14.81
C THR A 96 16.92 -0.69 -13.32
N GLN A 97 17.69 0.16 -12.63
CA GLN A 97 17.54 0.40 -11.20
C GLN A 97 17.54 1.89 -10.88
N PHE A 98 16.72 2.30 -9.89
CA PHE A 98 16.83 3.60 -9.25
C PHE A 98 17.54 3.43 -7.90
N LYS A 99 18.86 3.71 -7.91
CA LYS A 99 19.73 3.58 -6.73
C LYS A 99 19.37 4.62 -5.66
N MET A 100 19.80 4.42 -4.42
CA MET A 100 19.42 5.21 -3.24
C MET A 100 19.46 6.73 -3.41
N ASN A 101 20.38 7.26 -4.21
CA ASN A 101 20.53 8.69 -4.44
C ASN A 101 19.96 9.19 -5.79
N ASP A 102 19.26 8.32 -6.55
CA ASP A 102 18.52 8.74 -7.75
C ASP A 102 17.26 9.51 -7.33
N LEU A 103 16.95 10.60 -8.01
CA LEU A 103 15.73 11.38 -7.76
C LEU A 103 14.45 10.53 -7.92
N ARG A 104 14.51 9.47 -8.74
CA ARG A 104 13.38 8.55 -8.96
C ARG A 104 13.29 7.44 -7.91
N GLN A 105 14.28 7.38 -6.98
CA GLN A 105 14.23 6.41 -5.89
C GLN A 105 13.04 6.66 -5.00
N GLY A 106 12.45 5.60 -4.49
CA GLY A 106 11.30 5.61 -3.60
C GLY A 106 10.75 4.21 -3.38
N ILE A 107 9.62 4.13 -2.74
CA ILE A 107 8.94 2.87 -2.45
C ILE A 107 8.54 2.20 -3.77
N VAL A 108 8.86 0.90 -3.92
CA VAL A 108 8.66 0.14 -5.16
C VAL A 108 7.24 0.24 -5.72
N HIS A 109 6.21 0.25 -4.86
CA HIS A 109 4.79 0.39 -5.25
C HIS A 109 4.35 1.83 -5.52
N ILE A 110 5.25 2.80 -5.37
CA ILE A 110 5.05 4.20 -5.76
C ILE A 110 5.78 4.47 -7.07
N ILE A 111 7.05 4.05 -7.18
CA ILE A 111 7.86 4.36 -8.38
C ILE A 111 7.33 3.65 -9.63
N GLY A 112 6.80 2.43 -9.52
CA GLY A 112 6.21 1.72 -10.64
C GLY A 112 5.09 2.51 -11.33
N PRO A 113 4.04 2.91 -10.62
CA PRO A 113 2.99 3.80 -11.12
C PRO A 113 3.51 5.18 -11.55
N GLU A 114 4.33 5.81 -10.73
CA GLU A 114 4.84 7.16 -10.97
C GLU A 114 5.65 7.27 -12.26
N GLN A 115 6.41 6.22 -12.59
CA GLN A 115 7.16 6.14 -13.83
C GLN A 115 6.34 5.63 -15.02
N GLY A 116 5.11 5.18 -14.84
CA GLY A 116 4.32 4.53 -15.89
C GLY A 116 4.81 3.12 -16.23
N ALA A 117 5.56 2.48 -15.34
CA ALA A 117 5.98 1.08 -15.49
C ALA A 117 4.86 0.08 -15.15
N THR A 118 3.80 0.58 -14.52
CA THR A 118 2.54 -0.13 -14.26
C THR A 118 1.51 0.30 -15.30
N LEU A 119 1.10 -0.60 -16.18
CA LEU A 119 0.15 -0.31 -17.25
C LEU A 119 -1.07 -1.23 -17.18
N PRO A 120 -2.26 -0.76 -17.64
CA PRO A 120 -3.44 -1.60 -17.72
C PRO A 120 -3.22 -2.86 -18.56
N GLY A 121 -3.82 -3.95 -18.11
CA GLY A 121 -3.75 -5.23 -18.82
C GLY A 121 -2.51 -6.06 -18.50
N MET A 122 -1.54 -5.55 -17.75
CA MET A 122 -0.33 -6.28 -17.36
C MET A 122 -0.56 -7.26 -16.21
N THR A 123 0.27 -8.29 -16.17
CA THR A 123 0.59 -9.07 -14.96
C THR A 123 1.85 -8.50 -14.31
N ILE A 124 1.77 -8.20 -13.01
CA ILE A 124 2.86 -7.54 -12.27
C ILE A 124 3.15 -8.30 -10.99
N VAL A 125 4.43 -8.64 -10.76
CA VAL A 125 4.86 -9.31 -9.54
C VAL A 125 6.02 -8.58 -8.87
N CYS A 126 6.14 -8.78 -7.57
CA CYS A 126 7.23 -8.29 -6.73
C CYS A 126 7.35 -9.18 -5.50
N GLY A 127 8.51 -9.26 -4.91
CA GLY A 127 8.75 -9.94 -3.65
C GLY A 127 8.14 -9.25 -2.41
N ASP A 128 7.10 -8.45 -2.58
CA ASP A 128 6.38 -7.73 -1.54
C ASP A 128 4.87 -7.94 -1.67
N SER A 129 4.18 -8.16 -0.54
CA SER A 129 2.74 -8.45 -0.50
C SER A 129 1.87 -7.30 -1.01
N HIS A 130 2.31 -6.04 -0.88
CA HIS A 130 1.53 -4.87 -1.34
C HIS A 130 1.65 -4.58 -2.84
N THR A 131 2.19 -5.52 -3.62
CA THR A 131 2.15 -5.51 -5.09
C THR A 131 0.71 -5.37 -5.63
N SER A 132 -0.29 -5.76 -4.86
CA SER A 132 -1.71 -5.53 -5.17
C SER A 132 -2.04 -4.05 -5.46
N THR A 133 -1.23 -3.10 -4.99
CA THR A 133 -1.34 -1.66 -5.32
C THR A 133 -1.49 -1.40 -6.81
N HIS A 134 -0.75 -2.15 -7.63
CA HIS A 134 -0.71 -1.96 -9.08
C HIS A 134 -2.02 -2.36 -9.77
N GLY A 135 -2.89 -3.13 -9.10
CA GLY A 135 -4.23 -3.45 -9.59
C GLY A 135 -5.16 -2.24 -9.73
N ALA A 136 -4.83 -1.11 -9.10
CA ALA A 136 -5.51 0.18 -9.31
C ALA A 136 -5.53 0.64 -10.77
N PHE A 137 -4.64 0.09 -11.59
CA PHE A 137 -4.49 0.39 -13.01
C PHE A 137 -5.19 -0.64 -13.93
N GLY A 138 -6.03 -1.54 -13.38
CA GLY A 138 -6.57 -2.64 -14.17
C GLY A 138 -5.50 -3.64 -14.59
N ALA A 139 -4.55 -3.90 -13.72
CA ALA A 139 -3.50 -4.92 -13.85
C ALA A 139 -3.76 -6.09 -12.89
N LEU A 140 -3.31 -7.28 -13.22
CA LEU A 140 -3.25 -8.42 -12.30
C LEU A 140 -1.91 -8.38 -11.55
N ALA A 141 -1.96 -7.90 -10.33
CA ALA A 141 -0.75 -7.66 -9.55
C ALA A 141 -0.80 -8.34 -8.18
N HIS A 142 0.25 -9.07 -7.81
CA HIS A 142 0.35 -9.74 -6.52
C HIS A 142 1.77 -10.02 -6.08
N GLY A 143 1.96 -10.14 -4.75
CA GLY A 143 3.22 -10.52 -4.15
C GLY A 143 3.59 -11.98 -4.40
N ILE A 144 4.90 -12.25 -4.46
CA ILE A 144 5.50 -13.58 -4.65
C ILE A 144 6.62 -13.83 -3.64
N GLY A 145 6.93 -15.08 -3.38
CA GLY A 145 8.04 -15.48 -2.52
C GLY A 145 9.40 -15.44 -3.22
N THR A 146 10.49 -15.48 -2.46
CA THR A 146 11.87 -15.39 -2.99
C THR A 146 12.18 -16.44 -4.06
N SER A 147 11.73 -17.68 -3.90
CA SER A 147 11.93 -18.75 -4.91
C SER A 147 11.13 -18.49 -6.19
N GLU A 148 9.96 -17.83 -6.06
CA GLU A 148 9.18 -17.41 -7.22
C GLU A 148 9.83 -16.20 -7.91
N VAL A 149 10.50 -15.30 -7.17
CA VAL A 149 11.33 -14.21 -7.75
C VAL A 149 12.40 -14.80 -8.67
N GLU A 150 13.16 -15.82 -8.20
CA GLU A 150 14.14 -16.53 -9.01
C GLU A 150 13.50 -17.15 -10.27
N HIS A 151 12.36 -17.84 -10.09
CA HIS A 151 11.64 -18.46 -11.20
C HIS A 151 11.21 -17.45 -12.27
N VAL A 152 10.65 -16.31 -11.86
CA VAL A 152 10.24 -15.25 -12.80
C VAL A 152 11.43 -14.61 -13.49
N LEU A 153 12.53 -14.36 -12.80
CA LEU A 153 13.77 -13.88 -13.42
C LEU A 153 14.29 -14.83 -14.52
N ALA A 154 14.24 -16.15 -14.26
CA ALA A 154 14.72 -17.18 -15.17
C ALA A 154 13.79 -17.45 -16.35
N THR A 155 12.48 -17.30 -16.21
CA THR A 155 11.48 -17.84 -17.16
C THR A 155 10.43 -16.83 -17.61
N GLN A 156 10.27 -15.72 -16.93
CA GLN A 156 9.20 -14.73 -17.11
C GLN A 156 7.79 -15.34 -16.91
N THR A 157 7.70 -16.43 -16.15
CA THR A 157 6.45 -17.13 -15.89
C THR A 157 6.26 -17.41 -14.39
N LEU A 158 5.06 -17.77 -14.01
CA LEU A 158 4.71 -18.15 -12.64
C LEU A 158 3.65 -19.25 -12.64
N LEU A 159 3.80 -20.23 -11.74
CA LEU A 159 2.81 -21.27 -11.52
C LEU A 159 1.77 -20.78 -10.52
N GLN A 160 0.51 -20.71 -10.92
CA GLN A 160 -0.58 -20.20 -10.08
C GLN A 160 -1.86 -21.02 -10.28
N LYS A 161 -2.73 -21.03 -9.27
CA LYS A 161 -4.13 -21.47 -9.40
C LYS A 161 -5.04 -20.25 -9.50
N LYS A 162 -6.02 -20.32 -10.38
CA LYS A 162 -6.97 -19.22 -10.59
C LYS A 162 -7.78 -18.98 -9.32
N SER A 163 -7.82 -17.74 -8.85
CA SER A 163 -8.65 -17.32 -7.72
C SER A 163 -10.13 -17.20 -8.14
N LYS A 164 -11.02 -17.22 -7.15
CA LYS A 164 -12.43 -16.84 -7.34
C LYS A 164 -12.56 -15.32 -7.52
N ASN A 165 -13.66 -14.89 -8.11
CA ASN A 165 -13.99 -13.48 -8.34
C ASN A 165 -14.82 -12.92 -7.18
N MET A 166 -14.38 -11.82 -6.56
CA MET A 166 -15.17 -11.07 -5.58
C MET A 166 -15.35 -9.63 -6.07
N LEU A 167 -16.59 -9.13 -6.04
CA LEU A 167 -16.88 -7.72 -6.22
C LEU A 167 -17.11 -7.06 -4.85
N VAL A 168 -16.35 -6.02 -4.54
CA VAL A 168 -16.62 -5.10 -3.43
C VAL A 168 -17.14 -3.80 -4.01
N LYS A 169 -18.44 -3.55 -3.85
CA LYS A 169 -19.15 -2.42 -4.43
C LYS A 169 -19.40 -1.36 -3.36
N VAL A 170 -18.87 -0.16 -3.58
CA VAL A 170 -19.07 0.99 -2.70
C VAL A 170 -19.85 2.08 -3.46
N GLU A 171 -21.05 2.37 -3.00
CA GLU A 171 -21.97 3.29 -3.67
C GLU A 171 -22.27 4.52 -2.80
N GLY A 172 -22.52 5.61 -3.48
CA GLY A 172 -22.93 6.87 -2.87
C GLY A 172 -21.79 7.86 -2.65
N PRO A 173 -22.09 9.07 -2.17
CA PRO A 173 -21.10 10.10 -1.89
C PRO A 173 -20.31 9.76 -0.61
N LEU A 174 -19.00 9.87 -0.65
CA LEU A 174 -18.15 9.75 0.53
C LEU A 174 -18.31 11.01 1.40
N PRO A 175 -18.56 10.87 2.71
CA PRO A 175 -18.66 12.01 3.60
C PRO A 175 -17.39 12.85 3.63
N ARG A 176 -17.53 14.14 3.86
CA ARG A 176 -16.41 15.07 4.02
C ARG A 176 -15.48 14.60 5.14
N GLY A 177 -14.19 14.69 4.94
CA GLY A 177 -13.18 14.23 5.89
C GLY A 177 -12.83 12.73 5.75
N CYS A 178 -13.66 11.93 5.07
CA CYS A 178 -13.32 10.53 4.77
C CYS A 178 -12.46 10.41 3.51
N THR A 179 -11.61 9.42 3.48
CA THR A 179 -10.64 9.15 2.42
C THR A 179 -10.72 7.70 1.94
N ALA A 180 -9.94 7.35 0.93
CA ALA A 180 -9.78 5.96 0.47
C ALA A 180 -9.29 5.03 1.59
N LYS A 181 -8.52 5.55 2.56
CA LYS A 181 -8.08 4.79 3.73
C LYS A 181 -9.25 4.36 4.61
N ASP A 182 -10.23 5.26 4.81
CA ASP A 182 -11.42 4.97 5.60
C ASP A 182 -12.31 3.94 4.89
N ILE A 183 -12.42 4.03 3.57
CA ILE A 183 -13.13 3.04 2.74
C ILE A 183 -12.55 1.65 2.93
N VAL A 184 -11.25 1.49 2.74
CA VAL A 184 -10.62 0.16 2.79
C VAL A 184 -10.60 -0.40 4.21
N LEU A 185 -10.41 0.42 5.23
CA LEU A 185 -10.53 -0.02 6.63
C LEU A 185 -11.96 -0.46 6.97
N ALA A 186 -12.98 0.26 6.51
CA ALA A 186 -14.38 -0.15 6.66
C ALA A 186 -14.69 -1.47 5.93
N ILE A 187 -14.12 -1.68 4.73
CA ILE A 187 -14.23 -2.96 4.01
C ILE A 187 -13.62 -4.08 4.83
N ILE A 188 -12.37 -3.91 5.31
CA ILE A 188 -11.67 -4.94 6.10
C ILE A 188 -12.40 -5.20 7.41
N GLY A 189 -12.89 -4.19 8.09
CA GLY A 189 -13.72 -4.33 9.29
C GLY A 189 -15.00 -5.14 9.04
N LYS A 190 -15.59 -5.02 7.83
CA LYS A 190 -16.81 -5.74 7.45
C LYS A 190 -16.57 -7.20 7.07
N ILE A 191 -15.51 -7.50 6.30
CA ILE A 191 -15.29 -8.84 5.76
C ILE A 191 -14.25 -9.66 6.55
N GLY A 192 -13.45 -8.99 7.40
CA GLY A 192 -12.36 -9.59 8.16
C GLY A 192 -11.07 -9.76 7.34
N THR A 193 -9.96 -10.06 8.02
CA THR A 193 -8.64 -10.30 7.40
C THR A 193 -8.57 -11.60 6.59
N ALA A 194 -9.51 -12.51 6.77
CA ALA A 194 -9.63 -13.75 6.00
C ALA A 194 -10.78 -13.72 4.97
N GLY A 195 -11.54 -12.63 4.90
CA GLY A 195 -12.74 -12.55 4.05
C GLY A 195 -12.46 -12.65 2.56
N GLY A 196 -11.27 -12.28 2.13
CA GLY A 196 -10.80 -12.34 0.75
C GLY A 196 -9.96 -13.58 0.40
N ASN A 197 -9.80 -14.54 1.32
CA ASN A 197 -8.98 -15.73 1.08
C ASN A 197 -9.50 -16.53 -0.12
N GLY A 198 -8.61 -16.77 -1.09
CA GLY A 198 -8.94 -17.49 -2.32
C GLY A 198 -9.63 -16.60 -3.38
N PHE A 199 -9.76 -15.31 -3.16
CA PHE A 199 -10.37 -14.36 -4.10
C PHE A 199 -9.35 -13.38 -4.68
N ALA A 200 -9.62 -12.94 -5.91
CA ALA A 200 -9.19 -11.67 -6.47
C ALA A 200 -10.36 -10.68 -6.34
N ILE A 201 -10.12 -9.52 -5.73
CA ILE A 201 -11.17 -8.52 -5.47
C ILE A 201 -11.18 -7.47 -6.58
N GLU A 202 -12.33 -7.26 -7.22
CA GLU A 202 -12.60 -6.07 -8.01
C GLU A 202 -13.34 -5.07 -7.13
N PHE A 203 -12.76 -3.87 -6.98
CA PHE A 203 -13.40 -2.75 -6.31
C PHE A 203 -14.19 -1.92 -7.33
N GLY A 204 -15.48 -1.72 -7.06
CA GLY A 204 -16.39 -1.04 -7.97
C GLY A 204 -17.39 -0.14 -7.24
N GLY A 205 -18.35 0.39 -7.99
CA GLY A 205 -19.35 1.33 -7.49
C GLY A 205 -18.99 2.79 -7.75
N SER A 206 -19.95 3.67 -7.53
CA SER A 206 -19.81 5.11 -7.83
C SER A 206 -18.72 5.78 -7.01
N THR A 207 -18.58 5.40 -5.74
CA THR A 207 -17.54 5.92 -4.85
C THR A 207 -16.14 5.56 -5.34
N ILE A 208 -15.90 4.28 -5.71
CA ILE A 208 -14.59 3.84 -6.20
C ILE A 208 -14.22 4.53 -7.52
N ARG A 209 -15.19 4.69 -8.43
CA ARG A 209 -14.98 5.42 -9.69
C ARG A 209 -14.62 6.89 -9.47
N SER A 210 -15.15 7.52 -8.43
CA SER A 210 -14.87 8.92 -8.11
C SER A 210 -13.51 9.16 -7.44
N LEU A 211 -12.81 8.08 -6.99
CA LEU A 211 -11.47 8.21 -6.41
C LEU A 211 -10.44 8.62 -7.45
N SER A 212 -9.47 9.42 -6.99
CA SER A 212 -8.21 9.65 -7.70
C SER A 212 -7.43 8.33 -7.87
N MET A 213 -6.39 8.32 -8.70
CA MET A 213 -5.51 7.14 -8.81
C MET A 213 -4.82 6.84 -7.48
N GLU A 214 -4.42 7.84 -6.73
CA GLU A 214 -3.84 7.71 -5.38
C GLU A 214 -4.82 7.00 -4.42
N GLY A 215 -6.08 7.40 -4.44
CA GLY A 215 -7.13 6.74 -3.67
C GLY A 215 -7.37 5.29 -4.08
N ARG A 216 -7.41 5.00 -5.40
CA ARG A 216 -7.52 3.63 -5.92
C ARG A 216 -6.33 2.76 -5.53
N MET A 217 -5.11 3.32 -5.58
CA MET A 217 -3.90 2.64 -5.12
C MET A 217 -3.96 2.31 -3.63
N THR A 218 -4.49 3.21 -2.79
CA THR A 218 -4.69 2.96 -1.37
C THR A 218 -5.65 1.79 -1.12
N VAL A 219 -6.78 1.74 -1.83
CA VAL A 219 -7.76 0.64 -1.70
C VAL A 219 -7.16 -0.68 -2.17
N CYS A 220 -6.52 -0.72 -3.34
CA CYS A 220 -5.89 -1.92 -3.88
C CYS A 220 -4.69 -2.38 -3.04
N ASN A 221 -3.89 -1.45 -2.48
CA ASN A 221 -2.78 -1.74 -1.58
C ASN A 221 -3.22 -2.60 -0.41
N MET A 222 -4.33 -2.26 0.22
CA MET A 222 -4.82 -2.96 1.41
C MET A 222 -5.76 -4.15 1.11
N ALA A 223 -5.96 -4.53 -0.15
CA ALA A 223 -6.71 -5.74 -0.49
C ALA A 223 -6.11 -7.01 0.13
N ILE A 224 -4.77 -7.08 0.22
CA ILE A 224 -4.05 -8.17 0.86
C ILE A 224 -4.34 -8.26 2.37
N GLU A 225 -4.69 -7.17 3.02
CA GLU A 225 -5.05 -7.13 4.44
C GLU A 225 -6.44 -7.75 4.71
N ALA A 226 -7.25 -7.88 3.68
CA ALA A 226 -8.49 -8.68 3.69
C ALA A 226 -8.25 -10.16 3.31
N GLY A 227 -7.00 -10.56 3.08
CA GLY A 227 -6.61 -11.92 2.67
C GLY A 227 -6.74 -12.19 1.15
N ALA A 228 -7.07 -11.18 0.34
CA ALA A 228 -7.22 -11.35 -1.10
C ALA A 228 -5.87 -11.56 -1.81
N ARG A 229 -5.87 -12.32 -2.91
CA ARG A 229 -4.68 -12.52 -3.74
C ARG A 229 -4.30 -11.25 -4.48
N ALA A 230 -5.28 -10.51 -4.99
CA ALA A 230 -5.12 -9.26 -5.71
C ALA A 230 -6.32 -8.33 -5.45
N GLY A 231 -6.13 -7.04 -5.62
CA GLY A 231 -7.18 -6.03 -5.64
C GLY A 231 -7.10 -5.24 -6.95
N MET A 232 -8.22 -4.99 -7.61
CA MET A 232 -8.24 -4.35 -8.92
C MET A 232 -9.34 -3.30 -9.00
N VAL A 233 -9.10 -2.27 -9.82
CA VAL A 233 -10.10 -1.29 -10.23
C VAL A 233 -10.16 -1.28 -11.76
N ALA A 234 -11.35 -1.26 -12.32
CA ALA A 234 -11.57 -1.17 -13.77
C ALA A 234 -10.96 0.12 -14.33
N VAL A 235 -10.43 0.03 -15.55
CA VAL A 235 -9.81 1.17 -16.24
C VAL A 235 -10.89 2.17 -16.69
N ASP A 236 -10.63 3.44 -16.43
CA ASP A 236 -11.41 4.57 -16.92
C ASP A 236 -10.50 5.75 -17.30
N GLU A 237 -11.10 6.90 -17.62
CA GLU A 237 -10.34 8.10 -18.02
C GLU A 237 -9.40 8.61 -16.91
N THR A 238 -9.70 8.37 -15.63
CA THR A 238 -8.80 8.71 -14.52
C THR A 238 -7.50 7.92 -14.64
N THR A 239 -7.59 6.63 -14.95
CA THR A 239 -6.42 5.76 -15.16
C THR A 239 -5.63 6.18 -16.40
N VAL A 240 -6.31 6.41 -17.52
CA VAL A 240 -5.66 6.81 -18.79
C VAL A 240 -4.93 8.14 -18.62
N ASN A 241 -5.59 9.15 -18.04
CA ASN A 241 -5.01 10.46 -17.83
C ASN A 241 -3.79 10.44 -16.88
N TYR A 242 -3.80 9.58 -15.86
CA TYR A 242 -2.67 9.43 -14.95
C TYR A 242 -1.41 8.93 -15.66
N LEU A 243 -1.58 8.04 -16.65
CA LEU A 243 -0.47 7.40 -17.37
C LEU A 243 0.09 8.24 -18.51
N LYS A 244 -0.62 9.28 -18.92
CA LYS A 244 -0.18 10.16 -20.00
C LYS A 244 1.16 10.82 -19.67
N ASP A 245 2.06 10.83 -20.64
CA ASP A 245 3.40 11.46 -20.56
C ASP A 245 4.32 10.88 -19.46
N ARG A 246 4.00 9.69 -18.91
CA ARG A 246 4.91 8.99 -17.99
C ARG A 246 6.06 8.34 -18.76
N PRO A 247 7.29 8.29 -18.16
CA PRO A 247 8.50 7.84 -18.85
C PRO A 247 8.43 6.46 -19.49
N PHE A 248 7.77 5.48 -18.82
CA PHE A 248 7.62 4.11 -19.33
C PHE A 248 6.26 3.85 -20.00
N SER A 249 5.37 4.84 -20.06
CA SER A 249 4.13 4.75 -20.85
C SER A 249 4.42 4.94 -22.34
N PRO A 250 3.65 4.32 -23.22
CA PRO A 250 3.67 4.65 -24.64
C PRO A 250 3.50 6.16 -24.85
N GLN A 251 4.03 6.67 -25.96
CA GLN A 251 3.99 8.10 -26.25
C GLN A 251 3.27 8.39 -27.58
N GLY A 252 2.70 9.58 -27.72
CA GLY A 252 2.07 10.05 -28.97
C GLY A 252 0.99 9.09 -29.49
N VAL A 253 1.10 8.67 -30.74
CA VAL A 253 0.12 7.79 -31.39
C VAL A 253 0.03 6.42 -30.72
N GLU A 254 1.13 5.89 -30.21
CA GLU A 254 1.17 4.62 -29.50
C GLU A 254 0.39 4.71 -28.17
N PHE A 255 0.42 5.87 -27.51
CA PHE A 255 -0.38 6.10 -26.31
C PHE A 255 -1.90 6.05 -26.63
N GLU A 256 -2.35 6.68 -27.71
CA GLU A 256 -3.77 6.68 -28.10
C GLU A 256 -4.26 5.26 -28.45
N GLN A 257 -3.42 4.47 -29.12
CA GLN A 257 -3.71 3.06 -29.39
C GLN A 257 -3.79 2.24 -28.11
N ALA A 258 -2.81 2.42 -27.19
CA ALA A 258 -2.79 1.77 -25.89
C ALA A 258 -4.00 2.18 -25.04
N ALA A 259 -4.34 3.46 -24.98
CA ALA A 259 -5.50 3.97 -24.25
C ALA A 259 -6.82 3.35 -24.77
N THR A 260 -6.95 3.17 -26.10
CA THR A 260 -8.10 2.49 -26.70
C THR A 260 -8.18 1.03 -26.24
N TYR A 261 -7.06 0.32 -26.23
CA TYR A 261 -6.97 -1.06 -25.74
C TYR A 261 -7.24 -1.15 -24.22
N TRP A 262 -6.66 -0.24 -23.41
CA TRP A 262 -6.80 -0.23 -21.97
C TRP A 262 -8.24 -0.06 -21.49
N ARG A 263 -9.07 0.74 -22.19
CA ARG A 263 -10.48 0.91 -21.87
C ARG A 263 -11.30 -0.39 -21.93
N GLY A 264 -10.77 -1.45 -22.56
CA GLY A 264 -11.34 -2.79 -22.55
C GLY A 264 -11.19 -3.55 -21.23
N PHE A 265 -10.31 -3.13 -20.34
CA PHE A 265 -10.09 -3.76 -19.03
C PHE A 265 -11.11 -3.31 -17.99
N THR A 266 -12.34 -3.71 -18.21
CA THR A 266 -13.51 -3.56 -17.33
C THR A 266 -14.26 -4.87 -17.33
N SER A 267 -15.02 -5.17 -16.28
CA SER A 267 -15.94 -6.31 -16.29
C SER A 267 -17.07 -6.08 -17.30
N ASP A 268 -17.43 -7.13 -18.04
CA ASP A 268 -18.52 -7.08 -19.01
C ASP A 268 -19.87 -6.89 -18.31
N ALA A 269 -20.82 -6.27 -19.00
CA ALA A 269 -22.20 -6.24 -18.55
C ALA A 269 -22.73 -7.69 -18.40
N GLY A 270 -23.21 -8.04 -17.19
CA GLY A 270 -23.68 -9.39 -16.89
C GLY A 270 -22.58 -10.38 -16.48
N ALA A 271 -21.35 -9.91 -16.24
CA ALA A 271 -20.33 -10.75 -15.61
C ALA A 271 -20.78 -11.19 -14.21
N THR A 272 -20.49 -12.44 -13.87
CA THR A 272 -20.86 -13.03 -12.57
C THR A 272 -19.67 -13.10 -11.65
N PHE A 273 -19.90 -12.78 -10.37
CA PHE A 273 -18.92 -12.88 -9.31
C PHE A 273 -19.31 -13.99 -8.34
N ASP A 274 -18.33 -14.73 -7.83
CA ASP A 274 -18.57 -15.77 -6.82
C ASP A 274 -19.05 -15.18 -5.49
N ARG A 275 -18.69 -13.94 -5.22
CA ARG A 275 -19.13 -13.19 -4.04
C ARG A 275 -19.26 -11.70 -4.34
N VAL A 276 -20.33 -11.10 -3.82
CA VAL A 276 -20.54 -9.64 -3.89
C VAL A 276 -20.68 -9.10 -2.47
N VAL A 277 -19.97 -8.01 -2.17
CA VAL A 277 -20.04 -7.27 -0.91
C VAL A 277 -20.39 -5.82 -1.24
N GLU A 278 -21.43 -5.30 -0.64
CA GLU A 278 -21.89 -3.93 -0.87
C GLU A 278 -21.72 -3.07 0.38
N LEU A 279 -21.27 -1.84 0.19
CA LEU A 279 -21.18 -0.80 1.20
C LEU A 279 -21.83 0.49 0.69
N ASN A 280 -22.50 1.17 1.60
CA ASN A 280 -22.97 2.54 1.39
C ASN A 280 -21.92 3.53 1.87
N ALA A 281 -21.35 4.31 0.97
CA ALA A 281 -20.30 5.28 1.31
C ALA A 281 -20.77 6.35 2.30
N ALA A 282 -22.05 6.70 2.28
CA ALA A 282 -22.62 7.70 3.20
C ALA A 282 -22.58 7.27 4.68
N GLU A 283 -22.41 5.96 4.94
CA GLU A 283 -22.28 5.40 6.29
C GLU A 283 -20.82 5.28 6.75
N ILE A 284 -19.86 5.51 5.85
CA ILE A 284 -18.44 5.46 6.18
C ILE A 284 -18.06 6.74 6.91
N VAL A 285 -17.48 6.59 8.08
CA VAL A 285 -16.92 7.66 8.89
C VAL A 285 -15.42 7.46 9.04
N PRO A 286 -14.63 8.45 9.47
CA PRO A 286 -13.19 8.26 9.69
C PRO A 286 -12.91 7.06 10.60
N GLN A 287 -11.99 6.19 10.16
CA GLN A 287 -11.71 4.90 10.76
C GLN A 287 -10.40 4.91 11.55
N VAL A 288 -10.38 4.21 12.69
CA VAL A 288 -9.17 4.00 13.53
C VAL A 288 -9.10 2.55 13.95
N THR A 289 -7.96 1.89 13.79
CA THR A 289 -7.77 0.56 14.37
C THR A 289 -7.50 0.67 15.88
N TRP A 290 -8.16 -0.18 16.67
CA TRP A 290 -7.99 -0.22 18.13
C TRP A 290 -7.14 -1.40 18.61
N GLY A 291 -6.91 -2.40 17.76
CA GLY A 291 -6.24 -3.65 18.12
C GLY A 291 -5.00 -3.94 17.29
N THR A 292 -4.66 -5.22 17.18
CA THR A 292 -3.43 -5.75 16.58
C THR A 292 -3.64 -6.33 15.17
N SER A 293 -4.75 -6.00 14.52
CA SER A 293 -5.10 -6.43 13.16
C SER A 293 -5.89 -5.31 12.46
N PRO A 294 -5.79 -5.13 11.14
CA PRO A 294 -6.58 -4.14 10.42
C PRO A 294 -8.10 -4.34 10.51
N GLU A 295 -8.59 -5.55 10.79
CA GLU A 295 -10.02 -5.81 11.02
C GLU A 295 -10.50 -5.31 12.39
N MET A 296 -9.57 -5.13 13.34
CA MET A 296 -9.86 -4.56 14.65
C MET A 296 -9.96 -3.02 14.54
N VAL A 297 -10.96 -2.56 13.83
CA VAL A 297 -11.22 -1.17 13.46
C VAL A 297 -12.58 -0.70 13.95
N THR A 298 -12.70 0.57 14.24
CA THR A 298 -13.95 1.23 14.59
C THR A 298 -13.96 2.67 14.09
N SER A 299 -15.13 3.31 14.10
CA SER A 299 -15.26 4.74 13.79
C SER A 299 -14.57 5.59 14.85
N ILE A 300 -14.12 6.78 14.46
CA ILE A 300 -13.47 7.75 15.36
C ILE A 300 -14.38 8.19 16.53
N ASP A 301 -15.68 8.25 16.31
CA ASP A 301 -16.70 8.54 17.33
C ASP A 301 -17.11 7.31 18.15
N GLY A 302 -16.50 6.15 17.85
CA GLY A 302 -16.73 4.89 18.53
C GLY A 302 -15.89 4.71 19.80
N ARG A 303 -15.94 3.48 20.31
CA ARG A 303 -15.22 3.05 21.51
C ARG A 303 -14.49 1.75 21.28
N VAL A 304 -13.45 1.53 22.03
CA VAL A 304 -12.76 0.24 22.15
C VAL A 304 -13.76 -0.83 22.57
N PRO A 305 -13.84 -1.96 21.87
CA PRO A 305 -14.81 -3.02 22.19
C PRO A 305 -14.65 -3.56 23.62
N ASP A 306 -15.78 -3.99 24.17
CA ASP A 306 -15.85 -4.65 25.47
C ASP A 306 -15.93 -6.18 25.24
N PRO A 307 -14.91 -6.95 25.66
CA PRO A 307 -14.89 -8.39 25.46
C PRO A 307 -16.05 -9.12 26.16
N GLU A 308 -16.60 -8.57 27.25
CA GLU A 308 -17.75 -9.16 27.94
C GLU A 308 -19.04 -9.15 27.09
N ARG A 309 -19.11 -8.28 26.08
CA ARG A 309 -20.23 -8.21 25.14
C ARG A 309 -20.09 -9.16 23.96
N GLU A 310 -18.91 -9.73 23.73
CA GLU A 310 -18.68 -10.69 22.65
C GLU A 310 -19.14 -12.10 23.09
N LYS A 311 -20.01 -12.69 22.29
CA LYS A 311 -20.60 -14.01 22.57
C LYS A 311 -19.71 -15.17 22.11
N ASP A 312 -18.96 -14.97 21.05
CA ASP A 312 -18.00 -15.96 20.54
C ASP A 312 -16.76 -15.98 21.43
N PRO A 313 -16.46 -17.09 22.11
CA PRO A 313 -15.31 -17.18 23.01
C PRO A 313 -13.97 -16.94 22.32
N VAL A 314 -13.82 -17.39 21.06
CA VAL A 314 -12.59 -17.21 20.28
C VAL A 314 -12.36 -15.72 19.97
N LYS A 315 -13.42 -15.02 19.58
CA LYS A 315 -13.36 -13.57 19.35
C LYS A 315 -13.12 -12.80 20.65
N ARG A 316 -13.76 -13.21 21.74
CA ARG A 316 -13.54 -12.62 23.06
C ARG A 316 -12.08 -12.70 23.47
N ASP A 317 -11.48 -13.90 23.41
CA ASP A 317 -10.06 -14.10 23.73
C ASP A 317 -9.13 -13.26 22.82
N ALA A 318 -9.50 -13.10 21.54
CA ALA A 318 -8.75 -12.25 20.60
C ALA A 318 -8.83 -10.77 20.99
N ILE A 319 -10.02 -10.29 21.39
CA ILE A 319 -10.21 -8.92 21.89
C ILE A 319 -9.38 -8.71 23.15
N GLU A 320 -9.47 -9.60 24.15
CA GLU A 320 -8.70 -9.49 25.41
C GLU A 320 -7.19 -9.44 25.17
N ARG A 321 -6.66 -10.30 24.29
CA ARG A 321 -5.22 -10.27 23.91
C ARG A 321 -4.83 -8.95 23.27
N ALA A 322 -5.64 -8.47 22.32
CA ALA A 322 -5.39 -7.21 21.63
C ALA A 322 -5.41 -6.03 22.60
N LEU A 323 -6.41 -5.95 23.50
CA LEU A 323 -6.49 -4.89 24.52
C LEU A 323 -5.28 -4.91 25.46
N LYS A 324 -4.86 -6.09 25.90
CA LYS A 324 -3.66 -6.26 26.73
C LYS A 324 -2.41 -5.75 26.02
N TYR A 325 -2.21 -6.14 24.74
CA TYR A 325 -1.04 -5.68 23.95
C TYR A 325 -1.09 -4.17 23.72
N MET A 326 -2.25 -3.66 23.31
CA MET A 326 -2.45 -2.24 23.05
C MET A 326 -2.53 -1.39 24.33
N ALA A 327 -2.58 -2.00 25.52
CA ALA A 327 -2.82 -1.34 26.81
C ALA A 327 -4.01 -0.38 26.72
N LEU A 328 -5.15 -0.89 26.31
CA LEU A 328 -6.41 -0.16 26.22
C LEU A 328 -7.43 -0.83 27.14
N GLU A 329 -8.20 0.01 27.81
CA GLU A 329 -9.35 -0.45 28.61
C GLU A 329 -10.60 -0.59 27.74
N PRO A 330 -11.44 -1.59 28.00
CA PRO A 330 -12.75 -1.70 27.34
C PRO A 330 -13.55 -0.40 27.43
N ASN A 331 -14.36 -0.12 26.43
CA ASN A 331 -15.22 1.08 26.34
C ASN A 331 -14.48 2.43 26.33
N THR A 332 -13.13 2.46 26.21
CA THR A 332 -12.36 3.70 26.02
C THR A 332 -12.83 4.42 24.76
N PRO A 333 -13.21 5.71 24.80
CA PRO A 333 -13.50 6.48 23.59
C PRO A 333 -12.26 6.58 22.69
N MET A 334 -12.41 6.35 21.38
CA MET A 334 -11.27 6.42 20.46
C MET A 334 -10.58 7.78 20.51
N GLN A 335 -11.33 8.86 20.63
CA GLN A 335 -10.80 10.22 20.72
C GLN A 335 -9.99 10.51 21.99
N SER A 336 -10.09 9.69 23.03
CA SER A 336 -9.28 9.86 24.25
C SER A 336 -7.89 9.23 24.17
N ILE A 337 -7.62 8.43 23.13
CA ILE A 337 -6.36 7.75 22.95
C ILE A 337 -5.28 8.73 22.47
N LYS A 338 -4.15 8.75 23.17
CA LYS A 338 -3.02 9.65 22.90
C LYS A 338 -1.87 8.88 22.28
N PRO A 339 -1.44 9.19 21.05
CA PRO A 339 -0.21 8.64 20.48
C PRO A 339 1.02 9.30 21.06
N ASP A 340 2.15 8.58 21.02
CA ASP A 340 3.51 9.08 21.35
C ASP A 340 4.24 9.52 20.07
N LYS A 341 3.98 8.82 18.95
CA LYS A 341 4.60 9.07 17.66
C LYS A 341 3.55 9.15 16.55
N ILE A 342 3.88 9.89 15.51
CA ILE A 342 3.07 10.03 14.30
C ILE A 342 3.92 9.64 13.10
N PHE A 343 3.37 8.78 12.26
CA PHE A 343 3.99 8.36 11.00
C PHE A 343 3.04 8.62 9.82
N ILE A 344 3.44 9.55 8.96
CA ILE A 344 2.80 9.81 7.66
C ILE A 344 3.75 9.33 6.58
N GLY A 345 3.43 8.22 5.93
CA GLY A 345 4.31 7.54 5.01
C GLY A 345 3.72 6.22 4.50
N SER A 346 4.60 5.29 4.07
CA SER A 346 4.23 3.96 3.56
C SER A 346 3.77 3.95 2.09
N CYS A 347 3.87 2.79 1.43
CA CYS A 347 3.30 2.60 0.09
C CYS A 347 1.79 2.86 0.02
N THR A 348 1.11 2.84 1.15
CA THR A 348 -0.33 3.11 1.24
C THR A 348 -0.65 4.59 1.08
N ASN A 349 0.04 5.47 1.83
CA ASN A 349 -0.30 6.88 1.94
C ASN A 349 0.94 7.79 2.05
N ALA A 350 1.77 7.80 1.02
CA ALA A 350 2.93 8.69 0.92
C ALA A 350 3.03 9.40 -0.44
N ARG A 351 1.92 9.48 -1.18
CA ARG A 351 1.83 10.17 -2.47
C ARG A 351 1.53 11.65 -2.25
N ILE A 352 1.69 12.45 -3.29
CA ILE A 352 1.52 13.91 -3.18
C ILE A 352 0.13 14.32 -2.64
N GLU A 353 -0.91 13.61 -3.01
CA GLU A 353 -2.28 13.87 -2.54
C GLU A 353 -2.40 13.64 -1.03
N ASP A 354 -1.79 12.57 -0.52
CA ASP A 354 -1.76 12.26 0.92
C ASP A 354 -1.06 13.36 1.72
N LEU A 355 0.08 13.85 1.20
CA LEU A 355 0.84 14.93 1.82
C LEU A 355 0.07 16.25 1.80
N ARG A 356 -0.62 16.55 0.71
CA ARG A 356 -1.50 17.74 0.61
C ARG A 356 -2.65 17.67 1.62
N ALA A 357 -3.29 16.51 1.75
CA ALA A 357 -4.38 16.32 2.72
C ALA A 357 -3.90 16.52 4.16
N ALA A 358 -2.77 15.93 4.53
CA ALA A 358 -2.16 16.11 5.85
C ALA A 358 -1.74 17.58 6.08
N ALA A 359 -1.06 18.23 5.11
CA ALA A 359 -0.64 19.62 5.22
C ALA A 359 -1.83 20.58 5.32
N TYR A 360 -2.94 20.29 4.64
CA TYR A 360 -4.17 21.08 4.77
C TYR A 360 -4.67 21.10 6.22
N VAL A 361 -4.70 19.94 6.89
CA VAL A 361 -5.11 19.86 8.30
C VAL A 361 -4.15 20.63 9.21
N VAL A 362 -2.83 20.48 9.01
CA VAL A 362 -1.82 21.21 9.78
C VAL A 362 -2.01 22.72 9.64
N LYS A 363 -2.23 23.21 8.42
CA LYS A 363 -2.51 24.64 8.16
C LYS A 363 -3.81 25.12 8.81
N THR A 364 -4.87 24.33 8.71
CA THR A 364 -6.20 24.67 9.26
C THR A 364 -6.14 24.81 10.78
N LEU A 365 -5.45 23.89 11.45
CA LEU A 365 -5.29 23.94 12.91
C LEU A 365 -4.32 25.03 13.36
N GLY A 366 -3.35 25.42 12.54
CA GLY A 366 -2.46 26.57 12.77
C GLY A 366 -1.62 26.50 14.04
N ARG A 367 -1.43 25.32 14.61
CA ARG A 367 -0.69 25.06 15.85
C ARG A 367 0.48 24.10 15.60
N ARG A 368 1.37 24.02 16.55
CA ARG A 368 2.49 23.08 16.53
C ARG A 368 2.08 21.72 17.04
N VAL A 369 2.90 20.72 16.71
CA VAL A 369 2.82 19.36 17.24
C VAL A 369 2.70 19.39 18.77
N ALA A 370 1.75 18.65 19.31
CA ALA A 370 1.42 18.62 20.72
C ALA A 370 2.59 18.13 21.59
N PRO A 371 2.74 18.64 22.84
CA PRO A 371 3.90 18.31 23.69
C PRO A 371 4.05 16.84 24.07
N ASN A 372 2.98 16.04 24.02
CA ASN A 372 3.04 14.60 24.28
C ASN A 372 3.56 13.80 23.08
N ILE A 373 3.59 14.36 21.89
CA ILE A 373 4.12 13.71 20.69
C ILE A 373 5.64 13.83 20.69
N ARG A 374 6.32 12.71 20.90
CA ARG A 374 7.80 12.64 20.94
C ARG A 374 8.42 12.77 19.55
N LEU A 375 7.73 12.28 18.54
CA LEU A 375 8.17 12.29 17.15
C LEU A 375 6.97 12.32 16.20
N ALA A 376 6.89 13.35 15.37
CA ALA A 376 6.00 13.37 14.23
C ALA A 376 6.86 13.40 12.96
N MET A 377 6.71 12.41 12.07
CA MET A 377 7.49 12.32 10.85
C MET A 377 6.61 12.22 9.61
N VAL A 378 7.10 12.83 8.53
CA VAL A 378 6.53 12.76 7.19
C VAL A 378 7.59 12.20 6.26
N VAL A 379 7.29 11.06 5.64
CA VAL A 379 8.18 10.34 4.73
C VAL A 379 7.54 10.30 3.35
N PRO A 380 7.99 11.15 2.40
CA PRO A 380 7.51 11.11 1.01
C PRO A 380 7.76 9.74 0.38
N GLY A 381 6.88 9.32 -0.52
CA GLY A 381 6.95 7.98 -1.12
C GLY A 381 8.04 7.81 -2.18
N SER A 382 8.49 8.90 -2.78
CA SER A 382 9.60 8.92 -3.75
C SER A 382 10.32 10.26 -3.73
N GLY A 383 11.51 10.32 -4.31
CA GLY A 383 12.23 11.58 -4.50
C GLY A 383 11.48 12.56 -5.39
N LEU A 384 10.70 12.08 -6.35
CA LEU A 384 9.85 12.95 -7.19
C LEU A 384 8.67 13.51 -6.39
N VAL A 385 8.02 12.72 -5.55
CA VAL A 385 6.98 13.21 -4.62
C VAL A 385 7.58 14.22 -3.66
N LYS A 386 8.77 13.96 -3.09
CA LYS A 386 9.49 14.88 -2.20
C LYS A 386 9.76 16.21 -2.88
N ALA A 387 10.36 16.17 -4.06
CA ALA A 387 10.67 17.37 -4.84
C ALA A 387 9.40 18.15 -5.24
N GLN A 388 8.30 17.47 -5.54
CA GLN A 388 7.02 18.13 -5.81
C GLN A 388 6.46 18.80 -4.55
N ALA A 389 6.46 18.09 -3.42
CA ALA A 389 5.98 18.62 -2.14
C ALA A 389 6.78 19.86 -1.70
N GLU A 390 8.09 19.85 -1.90
CA GLU A 390 8.98 20.99 -1.61
C GLU A 390 8.71 22.19 -2.53
N ARG A 391 8.48 21.96 -3.84
CA ARG A 391 8.05 23.04 -4.76
C ARG A 391 6.71 23.66 -4.37
N GLU A 392 5.80 22.86 -3.79
CA GLU A 392 4.51 23.32 -3.29
C GLU A 392 4.59 23.94 -1.87
N GLY A 393 5.77 23.89 -1.22
CA GLY A 393 6.02 24.39 0.11
C GLY A 393 5.35 23.55 1.22
N LEU A 394 5.02 22.30 0.96
CA LEU A 394 4.42 21.40 1.96
C LEU A 394 5.42 21.02 3.05
N ASP A 395 6.69 20.86 2.70
CA ASP A 395 7.79 20.65 3.63
C ASP A 395 7.85 21.70 4.73
N LYS A 396 7.73 22.99 4.34
CA LYS A 396 7.73 24.13 5.27
C LYS A 396 6.56 24.08 6.23
N VAL A 397 5.37 23.71 5.73
CA VAL A 397 4.17 23.54 6.58
C VAL A 397 4.41 22.52 7.70
N PHE A 398 4.99 21.38 7.35
CA PHE A 398 5.29 20.34 8.31
C PHE A 398 6.42 20.73 9.27
N ILE A 399 7.53 21.27 8.75
CA ILE A 399 8.69 21.66 9.56
C ILE A 399 8.31 22.78 10.55
N ASP A 400 7.59 23.81 10.11
CA ASP A 400 7.16 24.92 10.95
C ASP A 400 6.23 24.48 12.07
N ALA A 401 5.40 23.46 11.79
CA ALA A 401 4.54 22.82 12.79
C ALA A 401 5.30 21.89 13.75
N GLY A 402 6.55 21.50 13.43
CA GLY A 402 7.39 20.65 14.28
C GLY A 402 7.46 19.19 13.87
N PHE A 403 7.00 18.84 12.66
CA PHE A 403 7.25 17.52 12.07
C PHE A 403 8.68 17.42 11.54
N GLN A 404 9.21 16.20 11.50
CA GLN A 404 10.44 15.89 10.80
C GLN A 404 10.12 15.54 9.34
N TRP A 405 10.71 16.27 8.41
CA TRP A 405 10.67 15.99 6.98
C TRP A 405 11.79 15.03 6.61
N ARG A 406 11.47 13.92 5.98
CA ARG A 406 12.37 12.78 5.80
C ARG A 406 12.71 12.52 4.34
N GLU A 407 13.74 11.70 4.09
CA GLU A 407 14.06 11.13 2.78
C GLU A 407 13.12 9.95 2.44
N PRO A 408 12.86 9.68 1.14
CA PRO A 408 11.93 8.64 0.69
C PRO A 408 12.34 7.22 1.08
N GLY A 409 11.38 6.40 1.48
CA GLY A 409 11.60 4.98 1.80
C GLY A 409 10.42 4.38 2.57
N CYS A 410 10.47 3.09 2.83
CA CYS A 410 9.44 2.39 3.61
C CYS A 410 9.42 2.80 5.09
N SER A 411 10.57 3.23 5.65
CA SER A 411 10.67 3.80 6.99
C SER A 411 10.01 2.92 8.07
N MET A 412 9.22 3.52 8.94
CA MET A 412 8.53 2.86 10.05
C MET A 412 7.46 1.85 9.60
N CYS A 413 7.10 1.79 8.30
CA CYS A 413 6.08 0.82 7.84
C CYS A 413 6.45 -0.63 8.18
N LEU A 414 7.73 -0.98 8.11
CA LEU A 414 8.26 -2.32 8.40
C LEU A 414 9.34 -2.31 9.50
N ALA A 415 9.85 -1.13 9.88
CA ALA A 415 10.91 -0.95 10.88
C ALA A 415 12.20 -1.73 10.56
N MET A 416 12.57 -1.83 9.29
CA MET A 416 13.83 -2.47 8.85
C MET A 416 15.03 -1.50 8.87
N ASN A 417 14.79 -0.23 9.15
CA ASN A 417 15.80 0.80 9.35
C ASN A 417 15.75 1.37 10.78
N ALA A 418 16.37 2.51 11.03
CA ALA A 418 16.37 3.16 12.33
C ALA A 418 15.00 3.71 12.78
N ASP A 419 14.06 3.88 11.85
CA ASP A 419 12.73 4.40 12.14
C ASP A 419 11.84 3.29 12.73
N ARG A 420 11.66 3.29 14.04
CA ARG A 420 10.88 2.28 14.75
C ARG A 420 10.25 2.82 16.03
N LEU A 421 9.29 2.08 16.54
CA LEU A 421 8.73 2.27 17.87
C LEU A 421 9.58 1.55 18.92
N ASP A 422 9.74 2.18 20.07
CA ASP A 422 10.21 1.51 21.26
C ASP A 422 9.07 0.75 21.96
N PRO A 423 9.38 -0.27 22.81
CA PRO A 423 8.35 -1.02 23.49
C PRO A 423 7.41 -0.13 24.31
N GLY A 424 6.11 -0.33 24.09
CA GLY A 424 5.05 0.44 24.75
C GLY A 424 4.66 1.75 24.07
N GLU A 425 5.45 2.27 23.14
CA GLU A 425 5.10 3.48 22.39
C GLU A 425 3.91 3.25 21.47
N ARG A 426 3.07 4.26 21.36
CA ARG A 426 1.84 4.28 20.56
C ARG A 426 2.02 5.18 19.34
N CYS A 427 1.63 4.70 18.17
CA CYS A 427 1.75 5.45 16.92
C CYS A 427 0.39 5.61 16.23
N ALA A 428 0.07 6.84 15.80
CA ALA A 428 -0.90 7.06 14.74
C ALA A 428 -0.18 6.97 13.40
N SER A 429 -0.57 6.00 12.57
CA SER A 429 0.21 5.59 11.40
C SER A 429 -0.66 5.50 10.14
N THR A 430 -0.15 6.00 9.04
CA THR A 430 -0.77 5.84 7.72
C THR A 430 -0.30 4.57 6.98
N SER A 431 0.44 3.69 7.65
CA SER A 431 0.83 2.39 7.10
C SER A 431 -0.38 1.46 6.87
N ASN A 432 -0.11 0.26 6.39
CA ASN A 432 -1.13 -0.72 6.00
C ASN A 432 -1.37 -1.82 7.04
N ARG A 433 -0.40 -2.07 7.94
CA ARG A 433 -0.42 -3.15 8.92
C ARG A 433 -0.11 -2.65 10.33
N ASN A 434 -0.78 -3.26 11.31
CA ASN A 434 -0.59 -2.96 12.73
C ASN A 434 -0.44 -4.22 13.60
N PHE A 435 0.14 -5.30 13.05
CA PHE A 435 0.44 -6.50 13.81
C PHE A 435 1.40 -6.22 14.97
N GLU A 436 1.37 -7.06 15.98
CA GLU A 436 2.30 -7.01 17.09
C GLU A 436 3.75 -6.94 16.60
N GLY A 437 4.47 -5.91 17.01
CA GLY A 437 5.87 -5.68 16.61
C GLY A 437 6.11 -5.16 15.21
N ARG A 438 5.07 -4.90 14.40
CA ARG A 438 5.25 -4.47 12.99
C ARG A 438 6.09 -3.21 12.82
N GLN A 439 5.89 -2.21 13.67
CA GLN A 439 6.66 -0.95 13.65
C GLN A 439 7.75 -0.90 14.72
N GLY A 440 8.11 -2.03 15.30
CA GLY A 440 9.08 -2.19 16.37
C GLY A 440 8.55 -3.10 17.48
N ALA A 441 9.43 -3.87 18.11
CA ALA A 441 9.05 -4.84 19.15
C ALA A 441 8.28 -4.15 20.30
N GLY A 442 7.07 -4.63 20.61
CA GLY A 442 6.20 -4.05 21.64
C GLY A 442 5.55 -2.70 21.27
N GLY A 443 5.75 -2.21 20.05
CA GLY A 443 5.12 -0.99 19.54
C GLY A 443 3.61 -1.19 19.29
N ARG A 444 2.82 -0.14 19.52
CA ARG A 444 1.35 -0.13 19.45
C ARG A 444 0.88 0.79 18.32
N THR A 445 0.41 0.22 17.23
CA THR A 445 0.07 0.97 16.02
C THR A 445 -1.42 1.08 15.82
N HIS A 446 -1.90 2.30 15.59
CA HIS A 446 -3.25 2.59 15.12
C HIS A 446 -3.19 3.06 13.67
N LEU A 447 -3.87 2.35 12.78
CA LEU A 447 -4.00 2.76 11.37
C LEU A 447 -5.05 3.86 11.24
N VAL A 448 -4.68 4.93 10.56
CA VAL A 448 -5.53 6.10 10.31
C VAL A 448 -5.24 6.70 8.93
N SER A 449 -6.12 7.60 8.47
CA SER A 449 -5.85 8.40 7.26
C SER A 449 -4.76 9.46 7.48
N PRO A 450 -4.11 9.98 6.42
CA PRO A 450 -3.12 11.06 6.53
C PRO A 450 -3.64 12.30 7.27
N ALA A 451 -4.88 12.68 6.99
CA ALA A 451 -5.54 13.81 7.65
C ALA A 451 -5.72 13.59 9.16
N MET A 452 -6.16 12.38 9.56
CA MET A 452 -6.29 12.02 10.97
C MET A 452 -4.94 11.93 11.68
N ALA A 453 -3.89 11.40 11.02
CA ALA A 453 -2.54 11.36 11.59
C ALA A 453 -2.02 12.77 11.84
N ALA A 454 -2.22 13.69 10.89
CA ALA A 454 -1.83 15.10 11.02
C ALA A 454 -2.62 15.80 12.14
N ALA A 455 -3.93 15.58 12.23
CA ALA A 455 -4.77 16.12 13.31
C ALA A 455 -4.31 15.59 14.68
N ALA A 456 -4.07 14.27 14.79
CA ALA A 456 -3.59 13.67 16.03
C ALA A 456 -2.22 14.20 16.47
N ALA A 457 -1.35 14.57 15.52
CA ALA A 457 -0.08 15.22 15.82
C ALA A 457 -0.26 16.58 16.52
N ILE A 458 -1.21 17.38 16.04
CA ILE A 458 -1.44 18.74 16.53
C ILE A 458 -2.26 18.75 17.84
N GLU A 459 -3.28 17.88 17.93
CA GLU A 459 -4.16 17.80 19.10
C GLU A 459 -3.60 16.94 20.24
N GLY A 460 -2.64 16.05 19.92
CA GLY A 460 -2.06 15.14 20.91
C GLY A 460 -2.94 13.93 21.25
N HIS A 461 -4.08 13.77 20.59
CA HIS A 461 -4.99 12.64 20.69
C HIS A 461 -5.75 12.45 19.36
N PHE A 462 -6.43 11.32 19.18
CA PHE A 462 -7.28 11.16 18.00
C PHE A 462 -8.48 12.11 18.05
N VAL A 463 -8.81 12.70 16.90
CA VAL A 463 -9.93 13.64 16.74
C VAL A 463 -10.74 13.32 15.49
N ASP A 464 -12.01 13.71 15.51
CA ASP A 464 -12.86 13.60 14.35
C ASP A 464 -12.56 14.75 13.39
N ILE A 465 -11.91 14.42 12.28
CA ILE A 465 -11.53 15.42 11.26
C ILE A 465 -12.71 16.05 10.54
N ARG A 466 -13.92 15.48 10.65
CA ARG A 466 -15.16 16.09 10.12
C ARG A 466 -15.50 17.39 10.86
N GLU A 467 -15.07 17.52 12.11
CA GLU A 467 -15.29 18.69 12.96
C GLU A 467 -14.27 19.82 12.68
N LEU A 468 -13.18 19.52 11.97
CA LEU A 468 -12.11 20.48 11.67
C LEU A 468 -12.29 21.17 10.30
N ALA A 469 -13.28 20.84 9.56
CA ALA A 469 -13.45 21.21 8.16
C ALA A 469 -14.42 22.38 7.94
#